data_90ef920d1bde23518be702694641b468
#
_entry.id   90ef920d1bde23518be702694641b468
#
_cell.length_a   1.000
_cell.length_b   1.000
_cell.length_c   1.000
_cell.angle_alpha   90.00
_cell.angle_beta   90.00
_cell.angle_gamma   90.00
#
_symmetry.space_group_name_H-M   'P 1'
#
loop_
_entity.id
_entity.type
_entity.pdbx_description
1 polymer ?
#
loop_
_entity_poly.entity_id
_entity_poly.type
_entity_poly.pdbx_seq_one_letter_code
_entity_poly.pdbx_strand_id
1 'polypeptide(L)'
;MEFKKGDIYGTHRVLEPKGVLPQPAEKIDNTMEIYDNEVLIDIQTLNIDSASFTEIEKRAGGDVEEIKKIIMNIVETTGKHKNPWTGSGGMLIGKVKAIGPN
;
A
#
# COMPACT_ATOMS: atom_id res chain seq x y z
N MET A 1 -16.37 5.11 20.92
CA MET A 1 -15.04 5.16 20.30
C MET A 1 -14.92 6.39 19.44
N GLU A 2 -13.91 7.18 19.69
CA GLU A 2 -13.66 8.38 18.89
C GLU A 2 -12.66 8.04 17.77
N PHE A 3 -12.99 8.49 16.56
CA PHE A 3 -12.08 8.36 15.42
C PHE A 3 -11.25 9.65 15.29
N LYS A 4 -9.97 9.50 15.01
CA LYS A 4 -9.13 10.64 14.65
C LYS A 4 -9.61 11.21 13.32
N LYS A 5 -9.54 12.53 13.20
CA LYS A 5 -9.95 13.20 11.97
C LYS A 5 -8.90 13.02 10.88
N GLY A 6 -9.31 12.45 9.75
CA GLY A 6 -8.47 12.32 8.57
C GLY A 6 -8.51 13.53 7.66
N ASP A 7 -7.48 13.68 6.84
CA ASP A 7 -7.45 14.69 5.78
C ASP A 7 -8.32 14.22 4.61
N ILE A 8 -9.00 15.14 3.95
CA ILE A 8 -9.90 14.80 2.84
C ILE A 8 -9.19 14.15 1.65
N TYR A 9 -7.89 14.38 1.50
CA TYR A 9 -7.08 13.78 0.43
C TYR A 9 -6.23 12.61 0.93
N GLY A 10 -6.40 12.20 2.20
CA GLY A 10 -5.64 11.08 2.77
C GLY A 10 -4.19 11.40 3.12
N THR A 11 -3.78 12.66 3.09
CA THR A 11 -2.38 13.06 3.31
C THR A 11 -1.89 12.80 4.74
N HIS A 12 -2.80 12.58 5.69
CA HIS A 12 -2.45 12.21 7.06
C HIS A 12 -1.73 10.86 7.15
N ARG A 13 -1.87 10.01 6.14
CA ARG A 13 -1.17 8.71 6.06
C ARG A 13 0.22 8.81 5.44
N VAL A 14 0.56 9.93 4.83
CA VAL A 14 1.83 10.08 4.12
C VAL A 14 2.95 10.41 5.10
N LEU A 15 3.97 9.56 5.13
CA LEU A 15 5.16 9.76 5.95
C LEU A 15 6.26 10.47 5.16
N GLU A 16 6.46 10.09 3.88
CA GLU A 16 7.49 10.66 3.01
C GLU A 16 7.05 10.68 1.55
N PRO A 17 7.25 11.79 0.84
CA PRO A 17 7.44 13.15 1.35
C PRO A 17 6.11 13.75 1.84
N LYS A 18 6.15 14.46 2.94
CA LYS A 18 4.92 15.05 3.50
C LYS A 18 4.28 16.05 2.54
N GLY A 19 2.94 16.06 2.52
CA GLY A 19 2.17 16.97 1.69
C GLY A 19 1.80 16.44 0.32
N VAL A 20 2.29 15.27 -0.08
CA VAL A 20 1.86 14.63 -1.33
C VAL A 20 0.69 13.69 -1.07
N LEU A 21 -0.02 13.30 -2.14
CA LEU A 21 -1.09 12.31 -2.05
C LEU A 21 -0.52 10.91 -1.75
N PRO A 22 -1.31 10.01 -1.14
CA PRO A 22 -0.83 8.66 -0.82
C PRO A 22 -0.33 7.86 -2.02
N GLN A 23 -0.93 8.02 -3.18
CA GLN A 23 -0.57 7.25 -4.37
C GLN A 23 0.89 7.45 -4.78
N PRO A 24 1.40 8.69 -4.95
CA PRO A 24 2.80 8.90 -5.33
C PRO A 24 3.76 8.89 -4.15
N ALA A 25 3.27 8.79 -2.92
CA ALA A 25 4.13 8.83 -1.74
C ALA A 25 5.12 7.67 -1.72
N GLU A 26 6.32 7.94 -1.24
CA GLU A 26 7.36 6.91 -1.08
C GLU A 26 7.11 6.02 0.14
N LYS A 27 6.49 6.59 1.17
CA LYS A 27 6.22 5.86 2.41
C LYS A 27 4.92 6.34 3.05
N ILE A 28 4.09 5.40 3.50
CA ILE A 28 2.82 5.70 4.16
C ILE A 28 2.73 4.96 5.50
N ASP A 29 1.86 5.47 6.38
CA ASP A 29 1.47 4.82 7.62
C ASP A 29 0.28 3.89 7.33
N ASN A 30 0.48 2.60 7.45
CA ASN A 30 -0.55 1.59 7.22
C ASN A 30 -1.10 1.00 8.52
N THR A 31 -1.03 1.73 9.61
CA THR A 31 -1.63 1.31 10.89
C THR A 31 -3.11 0.99 10.69
N MET A 32 -3.55 -0.14 11.25
CA MET A 32 -4.91 -0.64 11.01
C MET A 32 -6.01 0.09 11.79
N GLU A 33 -5.66 0.98 12.70
CA GLU A 33 -6.61 1.86 13.37
C GLU A 33 -7.03 2.95 12.37
N ILE A 34 -8.30 2.90 11.95
CA ILE A 34 -8.78 3.79 10.89
C ILE A 34 -9.17 5.18 11.42
N TYR A 35 -9.01 6.18 10.55
CA TYR A 35 -9.46 7.54 10.78
C TYR A 35 -10.93 7.68 10.36
N ASP A 36 -11.54 8.83 10.65
CA ASP A 36 -12.99 9.04 10.46
C ASP A 36 -13.46 8.93 9.00
N ASN A 37 -12.56 9.15 8.06
CA ASN A 37 -12.86 9.14 6.61
C ASN A 37 -12.21 7.97 5.88
N GLU A 38 -11.88 6.91 6.59
CA GLU A 38 -11.20 5.76 6.01
C GLU A 38 -12.07 4.52 5.99
N VAL A 39 -11.68 3.59 5.14
CA VAL A 39 -12.29 2.26 5.04
C VAL A 39 -11.20 1.23 5.30
N LEU A 40 -11.46 0.31 6.21
CA LEU A 40 -10.57 -0.82 6.46
C LEU A 40 -11.06 -2.01 5.63
N ILE A 41 -10.19 -2.56 4.80
CA ILE A 41 -10.50 -3.67 3.92
C ILE A 41 -9.74 -4.92 4.38
N ASP A 42 -10.47 -6.03 4.54
CA ASP A 42 -9.87 -7.33 4.75
C ASP A 42 -9.51 -7.90 3.37
N ILE A 43 -8.24 -7.83 3.03
CA ILE A 43 -7.75 -8.17 1.68
C ILE A 43 -7.80 -9.68 1.48
N GLN A 44 -8.45 -10.11 0.40
CA GLN A 44 -8.50 -11.51 -0.01
C GLN A 44 -7.48 -11.81 -1.10
N THR A 45 -7.31 -10.89 -2.05
CA THR A 45 -6.39 -11.04 -3.16
C THR A 45 -5.73 -9.71 -3.48
N LEU A 46 -4.42 -9.72 -3.56
CA LEU A 46 -3.63 -8.57 -4.01
C LEU A 46 -3.07 -8.89 -5.39
N ASN A 47 -3.41 -8.07 -6.37
CA ASN A 47 -2.91 -8.23 -7.73
C ASN A 47 -1.82 -7.18 -7.99
N ILE A 48 -0.65 -7.64 -8.38
CA ILE A 48 0.48 -6.80 -8.72
C ILE A 48 0.49 -6.62 -10.23
N ASP A 49 0.60 -5.38 -10.73
CA ASP A 49 0.55 -5.15 -12.17
C ASP A 49 1.73 -5.80 -12.90
N SER A 50 1.54 -6.06 -14.19
CA SER A 50 2.51 -6.82 -14.99
C SER A 50 3.87 -6.13 -15.11
N ALA A 51 3.91 -4.81 -15.19
CA ALA A 51 5.19 -4.08 -15.25
C ALA A 51 5.99 -4.24 -13.97
N SER A 52 5.32 -4.12 -12.83
CA SER A 52 5.94 -4.32 -11.52
C SER A 52 6.43 -5.75 -11.36
N PHE A 53 5.60 -6.73 -11.69
CA PHE A 53 5.94 -8.14 -11.56
C PHE A 53 7.14 -8.51 -12.44
N THR A 54 7.16 -8.03 -13.69
CA THR A 54 8.25 -8.31 -14.63
C THR A 54 9.60 -7.81 -14.10
N GLU A 55 9.62 -6.59 -13.54
CA GLU A 55 10.84 -6.01 -12.97
C GLU A 55 11.32 -6.80 -11.75
N ILE A 56 10.40 -7.18 -10.87
CA ILE A 56 10.71 -7.97 -9.68
C ILE A 56 11.23 -9.35 -10.08
N GLU A 57 10.60 -9.99 -11.05
CA GLU A 57 11.03 -11.30 -11.58
C GLU A 57 12.46 -11.26 -12.11
N LYS A 58 12.79 -10.22 -12.87
CA LYS A 58 14.15 -10.02 -13.38
C LYS A 58 15.17 -9.92 -12.26
N ARG A 59 14.88 -9.11 -11.24
CA ARG A 59 15.79 -8.90 -10.10
C ARG A 59 15.95 -10.14 -9.24
N ALA A 60 14.93 -10.97 -9.19
CA ALA A 60 14.94 -12.24 -8.46
C ALA A 60 15.55 -13.41 -9.26
N GLY A 61 15.88 -13.18 -10.53
CA GLY A 61 16.39 -14.26 -11.40
C GLY A 61 15.37 -15.36 -11.64
N GLY A 62 14.07 -15.06 -11.57
CA GLY A 62 12.99 -16.02 -11.76
C GLY A 62 12.70 -16.92 -10.55
N ASP A 63 13.43 -16.75 -9.44
CA ASP A 63 13.21 -17.55 -8.23
C ASP A 63 11.98 -17.06 -7.47
N VAL A 64 10.99 -17.93 -7.28
CA VAL A 64 9.71 -17.61 -6.61
C VAL A 64 9.93 -17.11 -5.18
N GLU A 65 10.83 -17.74 -4.42
CA GLU A 65 11.08 -17.34 -3.03
C GLU A 65 11.73 -15.95 -2.96
N GLU A 66 12.61 -15.62 -3.90
CA GLU A 66 13.20 -14.28 -3.97
C GLU A 66 12.17 -13.23 -4.39
N ILE A 67 11.25 -13.57 -5.30
CA ILE A 67 10.13 -12.69 -5.69
C ILE A 67 9.31 -12.33 -4.46
N LYS A 68 8.94 -13.33 -3.65
CA LYS A 68 8.18 -13.11 -2.42
C LYS A 68 8.92 -12.21 -1.44
N LYS A 69 10.22 -12.43 -1.25
CA LYS A 69 11.05 -11.61 -0.36
C LYS A 69 11.09 -10.15 -0.80
N ILE A 70 11.25 -9.90 -2.09
CA ILE A 70 11.29 -8.54 -2.64
C ILE A 70 9.95 -7.83 -2.38
N ILE A 71 8.83 -8.47 -2.67
CA ILE A 71 7.49 -7.90 -2.46
C ILE A 71 7.25 -7.61 -0.98
N MET A 72 7.55 -8.55 -0.10
CA MET A 72 7.37 -8.37 1.34
C MET A 72 8.23 -7.23 1.87
N ASN A 73 9.47 -7.12 1.41
CA ASN A 73 10.36 -6.04 1.80
C ASN A 73 9.82 -4.67 1.37
N ILE A 74 9.28 -4.56 0.16
CA ILE A 74 8.66 -3.31 -0.32
C ILE A 74 7.53 -2.87 0.62
N VAL A 75 6.62 -3.79 0.94
CA VAL A 75 5.47 -3.47 1.79
C VAL A 75 5.90 -3.13 3.22
N GLU A 76 6.86 -3.86 3.78
CA GLU A 76 7.34 -3.62 5.14
C GLU A 76 8.05 -2.27 5.29
N THR A 77 8.80 -1.86 4.27
CA THR A 77 9.58 -0.62 4.35
C THR A 77 8.81 0.62 3.97
N THR A 78 7.81 0.50 3.08
CA THR A 78 7.06 1.66 2.56
C THR A 78 5.61 1.74 3.03
N GLY A 79 5.08 0.65 3.61
CA GLY A 79 3.69 0.59 4.07
C GLY A 79 2.69 0.28 2.97
N LYS A 80 3.13 0.11 1.74
CA LYS A 80 2.30 -0.24 0.58
C LYS A 80 3.14 -0.91 -0.50
N HIS A 81 2.49 -1.52 -1.49
CA HIS A 81 3.21 -2.02 -2.66
C HIS A 81 3.36 -0.88 -3.68
N LYS A 82 4.56 -0.34 -3.76
CA LYS A 82 4.96 0.56 -4.83
C LYS A 82 6.34 0.10 -5.28
N ASN A 83 6.44 -0.35 -6.54
CA ASN A 83 7.69 -0.85 -7.09
C ASN A 83 8.70 0.31 -7.17
N PRO A 84 9.85 0.23 -6.49
CA PRO A 84 10.82 1.35 -6.45
C PRO A 84 11.47 1.63 -7.80
N TRP A 85 11.43 0.68 -8.73
CA TRP A 85 12.07 0.83 -10.04
C TRP A 85 11.11 1.36 -11.11
N THR A 86 9.83 0.97 -11.06
CA THR A 86 8.82 1.37 -12.05
C THR A 86 7.83 2.39 -11.51
N GLY A 87 7.71 2.51 -10.20
CA GLY A 87 6.70 3.34 -9.55
C GLY A 87 5.29 2.74 -9.58
N SER A 88 5.14 1.55 -10.15
CA SER A 88 3.83 0.91 -10.27
C SER A 88 3.40 0.22 -8.98
N GLY A 89 2.11 0.06 -8.81
CA GLY A 89 1.51 -0.62 -7.67
C GLY A 89 0.73 -1.86 -8.10
N GLY A 90 -0.49 -1.95 -7.65
CA GLY A 90 -1.38 -3.06 -7.96
C GLY A 90 -2.80 -2.72 -7.56
N MET A 91 -3.66 -3.72 -7.52
CA MET A 91 -5.03 -3.57 -7.04
C MET A 91 -5.35 -4.73 -6.10
N LEU A 92 -6.40 -4.55 -5.30
CA LEU A 92 -6.81 -5.58 -4.36
C LEU A 92 -8.30 -5.89 -4.51
N ILE A 93 -8.67 -7.08 -4.06
CA ILE A 93 -10.05 -7.50 -3.87
C ILE A 93 -10.16 -7.95 -2.42
N GLY A 94 -11.19 -7.47 -1.74
CA GLY A 94 -11.41 -7.83 -0.35
C GLY A 94 -12.80 -7.44 0.11
N LYS A 95 -13.04 -7.61 1.39
CA LYS A 95 -14.30 -7.23 2.03
C LYS A 95 -14.08 -6.05 2.94
N VAL A 96 -15.04 -5.15 2.97
CA VAL A 96 -15.02 -4.02 3.91
C VAL A 96 -15.18 -4.58 5.33
N LYS A 97 -14.20 -4.30 6.17
CA LYS A 97 -14.19 -4.74 7.57
C LYS A 97 -14.74 -3.67 8.50
N ALA A 98 -14.41 -2.41 8.23
CA ALA A 98 -14.87 -1.28 9.01
C ALA A 98 -14.85 -0.02 8.16
N ILE A 99 -15.73 0.91 8.47
CA ILE A 99 -15.77 2.23 7.82
C ILE A 99 -15.80 3.31 8.89
N GLY A 100 -15.13 4.43 8.60
CA GLY A 100 -15.22 5.62 9.42
C GLY A 100 -16.59 6.31 9.24
N PRO A 101 -16.97 7.21 10.15
CA PRO A 101 -18.29 7.85 10.11
C PRO A 101 -18.48 8.88 8.98
N ASN A 102 -17.42 9.31 8.32
CA ASN A 102 -17.51 10.35 7.28
C ASN A 102 -17.21 9.83 5.87
#